data_160a7d82ce3c287f0efbe4aef57962c5
#
_entry.id   160a7d82ce3c287f0efbe4aef57962c5
#
_cell.length_a   1.000
_cell.length_b   1.000
_cell.length_c   1.000
_cell.angle_alpha   90.00
_cell.angle_beta   90.00
_cell.angle_gamma   90.00
#
_symmetry.space_group_name_H-M   'P 1'
#
loop_
_entity.id
_entity.type
_entity.pdbx_description
1 polymer ?
#
loop_
_entity_poly.entity_id
_entity_poly.type
_entity_poly.pdbx_seq_one_letter_code
_entity_poly.pdbx_strand_id
1 'polypeptide(L)'
;MEPLPHEAKVVVIGGGIAGCSTAYHLADNGWDTVLIERDVLTSGTTWHAAGMVTQLGTTPQITKIRKNSVKFYNDLKDITGLETSFRQTGTINIATTKSRHQEF
;
A
#
# COMPACT_ATOMS: atom_id res chain seq x y z
N MET A 1 11.23 -4.00 -25.07
CA MET A 1 10.10 -4.46 -24.19
C MET A 1 10.15 -5.98 -24.27
N GLU A 2 10.29 -6.64 -23.17
CA GLU A 2 10.22 -8.10 -23.15
C GLU A 2 8.81 -8.56 -23.53
N PRO A 3 8.66 -9.67 -24.30
CA PRO A 3 7.35 -10.20 -24.63
C PRO A 3 6.63 -10.63 -23.35
N LEU A 4 5.34 -10.38 -23.30
CA LEU A 4 4.51 -10.88 -22.19
C LEU A 4 4.56 -12.41 -22.15
N PRO A 5 4.64 -13.03 -20.97
CA PRO A 5 4.55 -14.46 -20.84
C PRO A 5 3.19 -14.97 -21.35
N HIS A 6 3.18 -16.16 -21.93
CA HIS A 6 1.95 -16.76 -22.47
C HIS A 6 1.03 -17.31 -21.35
N GLU A 7 1.57 -17.56 -20.17
CA GLU A 7 0.85 -18.07 -19.00
C GLU A 7 1.50 -17.57 -17.71
N ALA A 8 0.72 -17.45 -16.66
CA ALA A 8 1.17 -17.19 -15.30
C ALA A 8 0.17 -17.80 -14.31
N LYS A 9 0.63 -18.15 -13.10
CA LYS A 9 -0.25 -18.68 -12.05
C LYS A 9 -1.19 -17.61 -11.50
N VAL A 10 -0.73 -16.37 -11.44
CA VAL A 10 -1.51 -15.23 -10.98
C VAL A 10 -1.32 -14.05 -11.92
N VAL A 11 -2.42 -13.44 -12.31
CA VAL A 11 -2.43 -12.20 -13.11
C VAL A 11 -3.08 -11.11 -12.28
N VAL A 12 -2.32 -10.05 -12.01
CA VAL A 12 -2.80 -8.82 -11.34
C VAL A 12 -3.11 -7.78 -12.40
N ILE A 13 -4.33 -7.28 -12.45
CA ILE A 13 -4.76 -6.28 -13.42
C ILE A 13 -4.85 -4.91 -12.73
N GLY A 14 -4.06 -3.96 -13.21
CA GLY A 14 -3.97 -2.60 -12.72
C GLY A 14 -2.71 -2.34 -11.90
N GLY A 15 -1.89 -1.40 -12.35
CA GLY A 15 -0.60 -1.00 -11.78
C GLY A 15 -0.68 0.19 -10.82
N GLY A 16 -1.80 0.38 -10.12
CA GLY A 16 -1.90 1.31 -9.00
C GLY A 16 -1.26 0.74 -7.73
N ILE A 17 -1.33 1.50 -6.61
CA ILE A 17 -0.73 1.09 -5.33
C ILE A 17 -1.21 -0.29 -4.86
N ALA A 18 -2.50 -0.60 -5.02
CA ALA A 18 -3.05 -1.89 -4.63
C ALA A 18 -2.51 -3.04 -5.48
N GLY A 19 -2.48 -2.87 -6.82
CA GLY A 19 -1.96 -3.89 -7.72
C GLY A 19 -0.46 -4.11 -7.57
N CYS A 20 0.32 -3.04 -7.47
CA CYS A 20 1.76 -3.13 -7.24
C CYS A 20 2.07 -3.83 -5.91
N SER A 21 1.38 -3.47 -4.84
CA SER A 21 1.54 -4.12 -3.52
C SER A 21 1.14 -5.60 -3.57
N THR A 22 0.03 -5.92 -4.22
CA THR A 22 -0.42 -7.32 -4.38
C THR A 22 0.59 -8.14 -5.17
N ALA A 23 1.05 -7.63 -6.31
CA ALA A 23 2.04 -8.32 -7.14
C ALA A 23 3.36 -8.53 -6.41
N TYR A 24 3.82 -7.50 -5.66
CA TYR A 24 5.02 -7.60 -4.84
C TYR A 24 4.90 -8.73 -3.82
N HIS A 25 3.85 -8.74 -3.01
CA HIS A 25 3.69 -9.74 -1.96
C HIS A 25 3.45 -11.15 -2.50
N LEU A 26 2.79 -11.29 -3.64
CA LEU A 26 2.65 -12.57 -4.31
C LEU A 26 4.01 -13.11 -4.78
N ALA A 27 4.80 -12.27 -5.45
CA ALA A 27 6.13 -12.64 -5.91
C ALA A 27 7.08 -12.95 -4.74
N ASP A 28 7.04 -12.17 -3.67
CA ASP A 28 7.82 -12.38 -2.44
C ASP A 28 7.49 -13.72 -1.76
N ASN A 29 6.25 -14.18 -1.91
CA ASN A 29 5.81 -15.50 -1.46
C ASN A 29 6.01 -16.62 -2.51
N GLY A 30 6.75 -16.36 -3.57
CA GLY A 30 7.13 -17.37 -4.57
C GLY A 30 6.05 -17.71 -5.59
N TRP A 31 5.01 -16.87 -5.73
CA TRP A 31 4.01 -17.03 -6.77
C TRP A 31 4.51 -16.50 -8.11
N ASP A 32 4.34 -17.29 -9.15
CA ASP A 32 4.54 -16.85 -10.53
C ASP A 32 3.45 -15.83 -10.89
N THR A 33 3.83 -14.54 -10.90
CA THR A 33 2.89 -13.43 -10.92
C THR A 33 3.22 -12.46 -12.06
N VAL A 34 2.21 -12.09 -12.82
CA VAL A 34 2.27 -11.06 -13.85
C VAL A 34 1.38 -9.88 -13.47
N LEU A 35 1.93 -8.68 -13.52
CA LEU A 35 1.18 -7.43 -13.39
C LEU A 35 0.92 -6.84 -14.78
N ILE A 36 -0.33 -6.57 -15.09
CA ILE A 36 -0.73 -5.92 -16.33
C ILE A 36 -1.27 -4.51 -16.03
N GLU A 37 -0.65 -3.52 -16.63
CA GLU A 37 -1.11 -2.12 -16.61
C GLU A 37 -1.31 -1.63 -18.05
N ARG A 38 -2.38 -0.91 -18.29
CA ARG A 38 -2.72 -0.39 -19.63
C ARG A 38 -1.92 0.86 -20.04
N ASP A 39 -1.31 1.51 -19.05
CA ASP A 39 -0.59 2.77 -19.21
C ASP A 39 0.69 2.72 -18.36
N VAL A 40 1.10 3.79 -17.74
CA VAL A 40 2.24 3.85 -16.83
C VAL A 40 1.82 3.45 -15.42
N LEU A 41 2.67 2.74 -14.69
CA LEU A 41 2.41 2.39 -13.30
C LEU A 41 2.06 3.64 -12.48
N THR A 42 1.04 3.54 -11.65
CA THR A 42 0.53 4.59 -10.76
C THR A 42 -0.14 5.81 -11.45
N SER A 43 -0.26 5.85 -12.77
CA SER A 43 -0.82 6.98 -13.52
C SER A 43 -2.31 7.28 -13.25
N GLY A 44 -3.04 6.31 -12.70
CA GLY A 44 -4.47 6.44 -12.39
C GLY A 44 -4.74 7.13 -11.04
N THR A 45 -5.67 6.58 -10.27
CA THR A 45 -6.11 7.12 -8.96
C THR A 45 -4.96 7.29 -7.97
N THR A 46 -3.94 6.44 -8.03
CA THR A 46 -2.77 6.51 -7.14
C THR A 46 -2.02 7.85 -7.27
N TRP A 47 -1.85 8.37 -8.48
CA TRP A 47 -1.23 9.67 -8.72
C TRP A 47 -2.02 10.85 -8.12
N HIS A 48 -3.35 10.71 -8.01
CA HIS A 48 -4.24 11.74 -7.47
C HIS A 48 -4.44 11.65 -5.95
N ALA A 49 -3.84 10.66 -5.30
CA ALA A 49 -3.97 10.47 -3.85
C ALA A 49 -3.14 11.51 -3.07
N ALA A 50 -3.66 11.93 -1.92
CA ALA A 50 -2.98 12.90 -1.05
C ALA A 50 -1.70 12.34 -0.37
N GLY A 51 -1.39 11.07 -0.54
CA GLY A 51 -0.19 10.44 0.00
C GLY A 51 -0.22 10.22 1.52
N MET A 52 -1.37 10.33 2.16
CA MET A 52 -1.50 10.08 3.59
C MET A 52 -1.57 8.59 3.91
N VAL A 53 -0.63 8.09 4.70
CA VAL A 53 -0.64 6.73 5.25
C VAL A 53 -0.92 6.83 6.75
N THR A 54 -2.18 6.64 7.13
CA THR A 54 -2.64 6.76 8.53
C THR A 54 -2.65 5.40 9.23
N GLN A 55 -2.33 5.37 10.52
CA GLN A 55 -2.32 4.14 11.31
C GLN A 55 -3.68 3.87 11.97
N LEU A 56 -4.30 4.88 12.58
CA LEU A 56 -5.58 4.72 13.25
C LEU A 56 -6.71 4.52 12.23
N GLY A 57 -7.50 3.48 12.41
CA GLY A 57 -8.69 3.15 11.62
C GLY A 57 -9.97 3.26 12.45
N THR A 58 -11.10 3.08 11.80
CA THR A 58 -12.43 3.12 12.42
C THR A 58 -12.74 1.87 13.26
N THR A 59 -12.00 0.79 13.08
CA THR A 59 -12.12 -0.44 13.86
C THR A 59 -10.74 -0.99 14.23
N PRO A 60 -10.63 -1.84 15.27
CA PRO A 60 -9.38 -2.49 15.63
C PRO A 60 -8.75 -3.27 14.47
N GLN A 61 -9.57 -3.94 13.64
CA GLN A 61 -9.11 -4.71 12.49
C GLN A 61 -8.47 -3.79 11.43
N ILE A 62 -9.13 -2.70 11.10
CA ILE A 62 -8.60 -1.70 10.16
C ILE A 62 -7.34 -1.06 10.70
N THR A 63 -7.30 -0.74 12.00
CA THR A 63 -6.09 -0.22 12.65
C THR A 63 -4.93 -1.21 12.54
N LYS A 64 -5.19 -2.51 12.74
CA LYS A 64 -4.16 -3.56 12.59
C LYS A 64 -3.59 -3.62 11.16
N ILE A 65 -4.47 -3.58 10.14
CA ILE A 65 -4.06 -3.58 8.72
C ILE A 65 -3.21 -2.33 8.42
N ARG A 66 -3.68 -1.15 8.82
CA ARG A 66 -2.96 0.11 8.60
C ARG A 66 -1.62 0.16 9.32
N LYS A 67 -1.54 -0.39 10.54
CA LYS A 67 -0.27 -0.50 11.28
C LYS A 67 0.76 -1.33 10.51
N ASN A 68 0.33 -2.44 9.90
CA ASN A 68 1.20 -3.25 9.05
C ASN A 68 1.67 -2.45 7.82
N SER A 69 0.78 -1.67 7.21
CA SER A 69 1.14 -0.80 6.08
C SER A 69 2.17 0.25 6.48
N VAL A 70 1.98 0.93 7.61
CA VAL A 70 2.95 1.92 8.13
C VAL A 70 4.31 1.26 8.36
N LYS A 71 4.34 0.08 8.98
CA LYS A 71 5.59 -0.68 9.15
C LYS A 71 6.26 -0.97 7.82
N PHE A 72 5.50 -1.49 6.85
CA PHE A 72 6.03 -1.80 5.51
C PHE A 72 6.61 -0.56 4.81
N TYR A 73 5.94 0.60 4.89
CA TYR A 73 6.48 1.85 4.34
C TYR A 73 7.78 2.30 5.01
N ASN A 74 7.94 2.08 6.32
CA ASN A 74 9.20 2.36 7.02
C ASN A 74 10.33 1.43 6.54
N ASP A 75 10.01 0.15 6.34
CA ASP A 75 11.00 -0.86 5.95
C ASP A 75 11.34 -0.79 4.44
N LEU A 76 10.53 -0.12 3.63
CA LEU A 76 10.58 -0.18 2.17
C LEU A 76 11.91 0.34 1.60
N LYS A 77 12.54 1.33 2.24
CA LYS A 77 13.86 1.80 1.86
C LYS A 77 14.92 0.70 2.00
N ASP A 78 14.90 -0.02 3.10
CA ASP A 78 15.86 -1.11 3.36
C ASP A 78 15.61 -2.30 2.42
N ILE A 79 14.35 -2.56 2.06
CA ILE A 79 13.96 -3.62 1.14
C ILE A 79 14.38 -3.31 -0.29
N THR A 80 14.18 -2.06 -0.75
CA THR A 80 14.34 -1.69 -2.17
C THR A 80 15.62 -0.92 -2.47
N GLY A 81 16.27 -0.33 -1.47
CA GLY A 81 17.36 0.62 -1.62
C GLY A 81 16.93 1.99 -2.17
N LEU A 82 15.62 2.25 -2.33
CA LEU A 82 15.07 3.47 -2.88
C LEU A 82 14.40 4.32 -1.81
N GLU A 83 14.56 5.64 -1.91
CA GLU A 83 13.85 6.58 -1.04
C GLU A 83 12.36 6.62 -1.39
N THR A 84 11.52 6.38 -0.40
CA THR A 84 10.07 6.41 -0.55
C THR A 84 9.46 7.78 -0.27
N SER A 85 10.23 8.71 0.27
CA SER A 85 9.76 9.99 0.83
C SER A 85 8.72 9.84 1.97
N PHE A 86 8.47 8.62 2.44
CA PHE A 86 7.60 8.38 3.59
C PHE A 86 8.22 8.96 4.86
N ARG A 87 7.45 9.76 5.58
CA ARG A 87 7.87 10.35 6.87
C ARG A 87 6.78 10.12 7.90
N GLN A 88 7.12 9.44 8.97
CA GLN A 88 6.20 9.20 10.08
C GLN A 88 6.16 10.43 10.99
N THR A 89 5.29 11.39 10.69
CA THR A 89 5.13 12.64 11.42
C THR A 89 4.14 12.55 12.58
N GLY A 90 3.37 11.45 12.65
CA GLY A 90 2.31 11.26 13.63
C GLY A 90 0.98 11.88 13.20
N THR A 91 -0.04 11.64 14.02
CA THR A 91 -1.41 12.15 13.82
C THR A 91 -1.95 12.64 15.16
N ILE A 92 -2.63 13.78 15.15
CA ILE A 92 -3.35 14.31 16.31
C ILE A 92 -4.84 14.19 16.02
N ASN A 93 -5.56 13.50 16.91
CA ASN A 93 -7.01 13.40 16.87
C ASN A 93 -7.59 14.19 18.03
N ILE A 94 -8.59 15.03 17.75
CA ILE A 94 -9.25 15.88 18.76
C ILE A 94 -10.63 15.29 19.06
N ALA A 95 -10.84 14.85 20.30
CA ALA A 95 -12.13 14.42 20.79
C ALA A 95 -12.92 15.62 21.35
N THR A 96 -14.00 16.00 20.70
CA THR A 96 -14.89 17.09 21.12
C THR A 96 -16.00 16.65 22.06
N THR A 97 -16.18 15.33 22.21
CA THR A 97 -17.19 14.72 23.10
C THR A 97 -16.60 13.53 23.86
N LYS A 98 -17.23 13.17 25.00
CA LYS A 98 -16.83 11.97 25.78
C LYS A 98 -16.91 10.69 24.95
N SER A 99 -17.92 10.56 24.10
CA SER A 99 -18.07 9.39 23.19
C SER A 99 -16.88 9.28 22.22
N ARG A 100 -16.50 10.39 21.60
CA ARG A 100 -15.33 10.41 20.71
C ARG A 100 -14.03 10.09 21.44
N HIS A 101 -13.88 10.52 22.68
CA HIS A 101 -12.71 10.21 23.49
C HIS A 101 -12.60 8.70 23.81
N GLN A 102 -13.74 8.02 23.94
CA GLN A 102 -13.77 6.57 24.18
C GLN A 102 -13.48 5.74 22.92
N GLU A 103 -13.65 6.32 21.73
CA GLU A 103 -13.33 5.67 20.44
C GLU A 103 -11.83 5.66 20.14
N PHE A 104 -11.07 6.61 20.68
CA PHE A 104 -9.63 6.75 20.44
C PHE A 104 -8.79 6.01 21.49
#